data_505a4374357921cf7c3c414e90bdf2b3
#
_entry.id   505a4374357921cf7c3c414e90bdf2b3
#
_cell.length_a   1.000
_cell.length_b   1.000
_cell.length_c   1.000
_cell.angle_alpha   90.00
_cell.angle_beta   90.00
_cell.angle_gamma   90.00
#
_symmetry.space_group_name_H-M   'P 1'
#
loop_
_entity.id
_entity.type
_entity.pdbx_description
1 polymer ?
#
loop_
_entity_poly.entity_id
_entity_poly.type
_entity_poly.pdbx_seq_one_letter_code
_entity_poly.pdbx_strand_id
1 'polypeptide(L)'
;MFDKTPWLQERGTHEAWPVAGLPGTIHVDNGADFRSHAFERACRDNGIQIDWRPPGTPHFGGHIERLIGTQMGAVHLLPGSTSSNIEERREYDAKRHATLTLQELERYIALEIVGQYHHAIHGALRRPPIAVWRQQESELVLRLPNDRMQFWISFLPEAERTLRPTGIHLFNTRYWSPALAADIGRSKARLIVKYDPRDLSRVFVRRHSGSFVEARYADVTLAPITLSEAQAARRKLNAQGKREIDMHVLVRTALSQRELIEEAKHKTQGRLRLTKTNVDDDEVGSLRGVDSSKPVPSVEDLD
;
A
#
# COMPACT_ATOMS: atom_id res chain seq x y z
N MET A 1 0.99 14.51 4.03
CA MET A 1 0.71 15.52 5.06
C MET A 1 1.96 15.88 5.86
N PHE A 2 2.93 15.01 6.00
CA PHE A 2 4.22 15.25 6.65
C PHE A 2 5.31 15.49 5.61
N ASP A 3 6.50 15.89 6.09
CA ASP A 3 7.73 15.85 5.30
C ASP A 3 7.96 14.44 4.77
N LYS A 4 8.16 14.33 3.47
CA LYS A 4 8.34 13.07 2.75
C LYS A 4 9.81 12.76 2.47
N THR A 5 10.70 13.67 2.85
CA THR A 5 12.14 13.52 2.61
C THR A 5 12.70 12.19 3.12
N PRO A 6 12.43 11.75 4.39
CA PRO A 6 12.93 10.46 4.86
C PRO A 6 12.40 9.30 4.03
N TRP A 7 11.11 9.33 3.67
CA TRP A 7 10.47 8.30 2.87
C TRP A 7 11.06 8.21 1.46
N LEU A 8 11.37 9.36 0.85
CA LEU A 8 12.02 9.43 -0.46
C LEU A 8 13.45 8.92 -0.41
N GLN A 9 14.21 9.30 0.62
CA GLN A 9 15.58 8.84 0.83
C GLN A 9 15.69 7.32 0.97
N GLU A 10 14.79 6.70 1.76
CA GLU A 10 14.69 5.23 1.87
C GLU A 10 14.49 4.54 0.53
N ARG A 11 13.88 5.23 -0.44
CA ARG A 11 13.64 4.75 -1.81
C ARG A 11 14.69 5.21 -2.82
N GLY A 12 15.77 5.83 -2.33
CA GLY A 12 16.89 6.30 -3.17
C GLY A 12 16.46 7.37 -4.18
N THR A 13 15.51 8.23 -3.80
CA THR A 13 15.11 9.42 -4.55
C THR A 13 15.59 10.66 -3.83
N HIS A 14 16.15 11.62 -4.57
CA HIS A 14 16.73 12.85 -4.02
C HIS A 14 15.92 14.10 -4.35
N GLU A 15 14.89 13.97 -5.17
CA GLU A 15 14.02 15.06 -5.56
C GLU A 15 13.13 15.50 -4.38
N ALA A 16 12.85 16.79 -4.30
CA ALA A 16 12.05 17.35 -3.22
C ALA A 16 10.53 17.15 -3.44
N TRP A 17 9.84 16.77 -2.39
CA TRP A 17 8.37 16.79 -2.33
C TRP A 17 7.90 17.77 -1.26
N PRO A 18 7.86 19.09 -1.55
CA PRO A 18 7.58 20.09 -0.53
C PRO A 18 6.11 20.14 -0.09
N VAL A 19 5.20 19.58 -0.89
CA VAL A 19 3.77 19.62 -0.58
C VAL A 19 3.49 18.91 0.73
N ALA A 20 3.10 19.65 1.75
CA ALA A 20 2.81 19.16 3.11
C ALA A 20 1.57 19.87 3.68
N GLY A 21 1.16 19.52 4.89
CA GLY A 21 0.05 20.12 5.60
C GLY A 21 -1.22 19.26 5.62
N LEU A 22 -2.11 19.57 6.58
CA LEU A 22 -3.44 18.99 6.66
C LEU A 22 -4.37 19.73 5.68
N PRO A 23 -5.10 19.01 4.81
CA PRO A 23 -6.12 19.65 4.00
C PRO A 23 -7.26 20.18 4.88
N GLY A 24 -7.87 21.29 4.50
CA GLY A 24 -9.10 21.76 5.12
C GLY A 24 -10.28 20.85 4.77
N THR A 25 -10.34 20.43 3.51
CA THR A 25 -11.42 19.59 2.98
C THR A 25 -10.83 18.46 2.13
N ILE A 26 -11.44 17.29 2.20
CA ILE A 26 -11.16 16.15 1.32
C ILE A 26 -12.43 15.83 0.55
N HIS A 27 -12.36 15.88 -0.79
CA HIS A 27 -13.42 15.40 -1.66
C HIS A 27 -13.23 13.91 -1.93
N VAL A 28 -14.28 13.14 -1.67
CA VAL A 28 -14.26 11.68 -1.82
C VAL A 28 -15.49 11.18 -2.58
N ASP A 29 -15.35 10.05 -3.22
CA ASP A 29 -16.50 9.32 -3.75
C ASP A 29 -17.25 8.57 -2.65
N ASN A 30 -18.30 7.83 -3.03
CA ASN A 30 -19.08 7.04 -2.09
C ASN A 30 -18.52 5.64 -1.85
N GLY A 31 -17.22 5.42 -2.10
CA GLY A 31 -16.54 4.14 -1.86
C GLY A 31 -16.62 3.71 -0.39
N ALA A 32 -16.70 2.39 -0.17
CA ALA A 32 -16.85 1.81 1.17
C ALA A 32 -15.73 2.21 2.14
N ASP A 33 -14.52 2.37 1.63
CA ASP A 33 -13.35 2.74 2.44
C ASP A 33 -13.49 4.14 3.02
N PHE A 34 -14.00 5.09 2.22
CA PHE A 34 -14.24 6.46 2.66
C PHE A 34 -15.48 6.58 3.56
N ARG A 35 -16.45 5.67 3.41
CA ARG A 35 -17.65 5.57 4.27
C ARG A 35 -17.38 4.84 5.59
N SER A 36 -16.14 4.48 5.87
CA SER A 36 -15.79 3.82 7.12
C SER A 36 -15.83 4.79 8.31
N HIS A 37 -16.38 4.34 9.43
CA HIS A 37 -16.38 5.13 10.67
C HIS A 37 -14.98 5.54 11.12
N ALA A 38 -13.96 4.72 10.80
CA ALA A 38 -12.57 5.02 11.09
C ALA A 38 -12.10 6.27 10.35
N PHE A 39 -12.39 6.38 9.04
CA PHE A 39 -12.02 7.52 8.22
C PHE A 39 -12.77 8.79 8.63
N GLU A 40 -14.10 8.71 8.82
CA GLU A 40 -14.91 9.85 9.25
C GLU A 40 -14.46 10.40 10.61
N ARG A 41 -14.17 9.51 11.55
CA ARG A 41 -13.67 9.88 12.87
C ARG A 41 -12.29 10.55 12.79
N ALA A 42 -11.38 9.95 12.01
CA ALA A 42 -10.04 10.47 11.82
C ALA A 42 -10.06 11.88 11.20
N CYS A 43 -10.87 12.11 10.19
CA CYS A 43 -11.05 13.44 9.59
C CYS A 43 -11.57 14.44 10.63
N ARG A 44 -12.61 14.07 11.38
CA ARG A 44 -13.20 14.94 12.43
C ARG A 44 -12.19 15.26 13.53
N ASP A 45 -11.48 14.26 14.05
CA ASP A 45 -10.49 14.43 15.13
C ASP A 45 -9.31 15.31 14.69
N ASN A 46 -9.05 15.43 13.39
CA ASN A 46 -7.98 16.25 12.81
C ASN A 46 -8.50 17.55 12.15
N GLY A 47 -9.78 17.87 12.32
CA GLY A 47 -10.39 19.10 11.75
C GLY A 47 -10.37 19.13 10.21
N ILE A 48 -10.52 17.97 9.58
CA ILE A 48 -10.63 17.80 8.13
C ILE A 48 -12.10 17.63 7.77
N GLN A 49 -12.62 18.49 6.92
CA GLN A 49 -13.99 18.37 6.41
C GLN A 49 -14.02 17.30 5.30
N ILE A 50 -15.06 16.49 5.28
CA ILE A 50 -15.31 15.55 4.18
C ILE A 50 -16.42 16.10 3.31
N ASP A 51 -16.15 16.22 2.03
CA ASP A 51 -17.11 16.60 1.01
C ASP A 51 -17.40 15.39 0.11
N TRP A 52 -18.62 14.90 0.22
CA TRP A 52 -19.05 13.69 -0.48
C TRP A 52 -19.52 14.01 -1.89
N ARG A 53 -19.00 13.29 -2.86
CA ARG A 53 -19.49 13.41 -4.23
C ARG A 53 -20.99 13.07 -4.29
N PRO A 54 -21.84 13.94 -4.88
CA PRO A 54 -23.24 13.60 -5.07
C PRO A 54 -23.38 12.35 -5.94
N PRO A 55 -24.32 11.44 -5.61
CA PRO A 55 -24.61 10.29 -6.45
C PRO A 55 -24.97 10.69 -7.89
N GLY A 56 -24.48 9.95 -8.88
CA GLY A 56 -24.80 10.19 -10.30
C GLY A 56 -24.08 11.36 -10.95
N THR A 57 -23.05 11.93 -10.32
CA THR A 57 -22.27 13.07 -10.86
C THR A 57 -20.81 12.69 -11.16
N PRO A 58 -20.53 11.90 -12.20
CA PRO A 58 -19.18 11.41 -12.49
C PRO A 58 -18.16 12.53 -12.78
N HIS A 59 -18.63 13.66 -13.33
CA HIS A 59 -17.77 14.79 -13.69
C HIS A 59 -17.08 15.47 -12.49
N PHE A 60 -17.59 15.31 -11.26
CA PHE A 60 -16.92 15.79 -10.06
C PHE A 60 -15.58 15.06 -9.74
N GLY A 61 -15.35 13.90 -10.35
CA GLY A 61 -14.10 13.14 -10.22
C GLY A 61 -13.08 13.36 -11.33
N GLY A 62 -13.41 14.14 -12.35
CA GLY A 62 -12.60 14.22 -13.57
C GLY A 62 -11.15 14.65 -13.37
N HIS A 63 -10.83 15.45 -12.35
CA HIS A 63 -9.46 15.84 -12.04
C HIS A 63 -8.64 14.68 -11.48
N ILE A 64 -9.18 13.97 -10.48
CA ILE A 64 -8.46 12.83 -9.87
C ILE A 64 -8.39 11.64 -10.83
N GLU A 65 -9.44 11.37 -11.60
CA GLU A 65 -9.45 10.32 -12.61
C GLU A 65 -8.40 10.57 -13.70
N ARG A 66 -8.25 11.82 -14.15
CA ARG A 66 -7.21 12.22 -15.10
C ARG A 66 -5.81 12.08 -14.51
N LEU A 67 -5.62 12.49 -13.25
CA LEU A 67 -4.34 12.34 -12.56
C LEU A 67 -3.96 10.87 -12.42
N ILE A 68 -4.89 10.03 -11.96
CA ILE A 68 -4.70 8.58 -11.87
C ILE A 68 -4.38 8.00 -13.25
N GLY A 69 -5.13 8.39 -14.29
CA GLY A 69 -4.88 7.95 -15.67
C GLY A 69 -3.48 8.31 -16.16
N THR A 70 -2.99 9.52 -15.86
CA THR A 70 -1.63 9.95 -16.20
C THR A 70 -0.58 9.10 -15.48
N GLN A 71 -0.73 8.89 -14.16
CA GLN A 71 0.21 8.08 -13.38
C GLN A 71 0.17 6.60 -13.77
N MET A 72 -1.01 6.05 -14.00
CA MET A 72 -1.17 4.67 -14.45
C MET A 72 -0.66 4.45 -15.87
N GLY A 73 -0.72 5.47 -16.74
CA GLY A 73 -0.09 5.42 -18.06
C GLY A 73 1.39 5.10 -17.98
N ALA A 74 2.13 5.73 -17.07
CA ALA A 74 3.54 5.42 -16.84
C ALA A 74 3.73 3.99 -16.28
N VAL A 75 2.85 3.53 -15.39
CA VAL A 75 2.91 2.16 -14.84
C VAL A 75 2.59 1.10 -15.89
N HIS A 76 1.71 1.39 -16.86
CA HIS A 76 1.39 0.46 -17.96
C HIS A 76 2.56 0.19 -18.90
N LEU A 77 3.57 1.03 -18.90
CA LEU A 77 4.81 0.80 -19.68
C LEU A 77 5.78 -0.19 -19.00
N LEU A 78 5.50 -0.58 -17.75
CA LEU A 78 6.36 -1.49 -17.00
C LEU A 78 6.16 -2.95 -17.41
N PRO A 79 7.23 -3.76 -17.46
CA PRO A 79 7.11 -5.19 -17.67
C PRO A 79 6.23 -5.85 -16.61
N GLY A 80 5.31 -6.71 -17.06
CA GLY A 80 4.36 -7.37 -16.15
C GLY A 80 3.11 -6.56 -15.83
N SER A 81 2.96 -5.34 -16.38
CA SER A 81 1.71 -4.61 -16.29
C SER A 81 0.63 -5.28 -17.17
N THR A 82 -0.62 -5.21 -16.72
CA THR A 82 -1.75 -5.65 -17.56
C THR A 82 -2.24 -4.49 -18.39
N SER A 83 -2.19 -4.62 -19.72
CA SER A 83 -2.79 -3.65 -20.64
C SER A 83 -4.26 -3.40 -20.33
N SER A 84 -4.75 -2.18 -20.53
CA SER A 84 -6.18 -1.85 -20.46
C SER A 84 -6.97 -2.49 -21.61
N ASN A 85 -6.30 -2.91 -22.69
CA ASN A 85 -6.92 -3.55 -23.83
C ASN A 85 -7.18 -5.06 -23.57
N ILE A 86 -8.45 -5.50 -23.75
CA ILE A 86 -8.86 -6.87 -23.48
C ILE A 86 -8.25 -7.86 -24.49
N GLU A 87 -8.00 -7.42 -25.72
CA GLU A 87 -7.41 -8.27 -26.77
C GLU A 87 -5.94 -8.57 -26.50
N GLU A 88 -5.16 -7.58 -26.06
CA GLU A 88 -3.76 -7.74 -25.67
C GLU A 88 -3.58 -8.59 -24.39
N ARG A 89 -4.63 -8.67 -23.53
CA ARG A 89 -4.60 -9.49 -22.32
C ARG A 89 -4.64 -11.00 -22.59
N ARG A 90 -5.16 -11.45 -23.74
CA ARG A 90 -5.40 -12.88 -23.99
C ARG A 90 -4.13 -13.68 -24.18
N GLU A 91 -3.04 -13.06 -24.65
CA GLU A 91 -1.76 -13.74 -24.94
C GLU A 91 -0.64 -13.34 -23.99
N TYR A 92 -0.82 -12.25 -23.21
CA TYR A 92 0.24 -11.72 -22.35
C TYR A 92 0.14 -12.25 -20.91
N ASP A 93 1.07 -13.11 -20.52
CA ASP A 93 1.19 -13.59 -19.15
C ASP A 93 1.93 -12.56 -18.26
N ALA A 94 1.17 -11.63 -17.68
CA ALA A 94 1.68 -10.57 -16.83
C ALA A 94 2.53 -11.11 -15.65
N LYS A 95 2.21 -12.31 -15.14
CA LYS A 95 2.96 -12.92 -14.02
C LYS A 95 4.35 -13.36 -14.43
N ARG A 96 4.52 -13.84 -15.65
CA ARG A 96 5.84 -14.23 -16.19
C ARG A 96 6.73 -13.02 -16.47
N HIS A 97 6.14 -11.90 -16.83
CA HIS A 97 6.84 -10.67 -17.19
C HIS A 97 6.99 -9.69 -16.03
N ALA A 98 6.38 -9.95 -14.86
CA ALA A 98 6.54 -9.12 -13.69
C ALA A 98 7.99 -9.19 -13.18
N THR A 99 8.72 -8.09 -13.32
CA THR A 99 10.14 -7.99 -12.95
C THR A 99 10.37 -7.15 -11.70
N LEU A 100 9.44 -6.26 -11.37
CA LEU A 100 9.58 -5.35 -10.24
C LEU A 100 9.01 -5.93 -8.95
N THR A 101 9.74 -5.77 -7.87
CA THR A 101 9.22 -5.94 -6.52
C THR A 101 8.30 -4.78 -6.15
N LEU A 102 7.51 -4.92 -5.09
CA LEU A 102 6.65 -3.83 -4.60
C LEU A 102 7.47 -2.58 -4.23
N GLN A 103 8.66 -2.75 -3.64
CA GLN A 103 9.55 -1.63 -3.29
C GLN A 103 10.11 -0.91 -4.52
N GLU A 104 10.47 -1.65 -5.56
CA GLU A 104 10.91 -1.07 -6.83
C GLU A 104 9.77 -0.33 -7.53
N LEU A 105 8.54 -0.86 -7.49
CA LEU A 105 7.36 -0.18 -8.00
C LEU A 105 7.07 1.11 -7.21
N GLU A 106 7.15 1.08 -5.87
CA GLU A 106 7.02 2.29 -5.04
C GLU A 106 8.07 3.34 -5.41
N ARG A 107 9.32 2.93 -5.63
CA ARG A 107 10.40 3.80 -6.08
C ARG A 107 10.11 4.40 -7.46
N TYR A 108 9.67 3.58 -8.40
CA TYR A 108 9.31 4.02 -9.74
C TYR A 108 8.19 5.08 -9.70
N ILE A 109 7.12 4.83 -8.96
CA ILE A 109 6.01 5.78 -8.80
C ILE A 109 6.48 7.07 -8.10
N ALA A 110 7.36 6.95 -7.10
CA ALA A 110 7.92 8.12 -6.44
C ALA A 110 8.72 9.00 -7.43
N LEU A 111 9.58 8.40 -8.25
CA LEU A 111 10.35 9.11 -9.29
C LEU A 111 9.43 9.75 -10.34
N GLU A 112 8.38 9.05 -10.76
CA GLU A 112 7.40 9.58 -11.70
C GLU A 112 6.70 10.83 -11.14
N ILE A 113 6.30 10.80 -9.86
CA ILE A 113 5.62 11.92 -9.22
C ILE A 113 6.60 13.10 -9.02
N VAL A 114 7.73 12.86 -8.33
CA VAL A 114 8.60 13.97 -7.91
C VAL A 114 9.54 14.45 -9.03
N GLY A 115 9.95 13.57 -9.93
CA GLY A 115 10.84 13.90 -11.05
C GLY A 115 10.08 14.39 -12.28
N GLN A 116 9.05 13.68 -12.71
CA GLN A 116 8.33 14.02 -13.95
C GLN A 116 7.10 14.88 -13.70
N TYR A 117 6.09 14.37 -12.98
CA TYR A 117 4.82 15.06 -12.86
C TYR A 117 4.93 16.45 -12.21
N HIS A 118 5.74 16.59 -11.15
CA HIS A 118 5.94 17.88 -10.52
C HIS A 118 6.58 18.93 -11.42
N HIS A 119 7.43 18.51 -12.36
CA HIS A 119 8.22 19.39 -13.23
C HIS A 119 7.66 19.53 -14.65
N ALA A 120 6.76 18.66 -15.07
CA ALA A 120 6.12 18.75 -16.38
C ALA A 120 5.06 19.87 -16.41
N ILE A 121 4.85 20.46 -17.60
CA ILE A 121 3.80 21.47 -17.77
C ILE A 121 2.42 20.80 -17.65
N HIS A 122 1.69 21.16 -16.61
CA HIS A 122 0.34 20.66 -16.40
C HIS A 122 -0.66 21.35 -17.33
N GLY A 123 -1.47 20.61 -18.08
CA GLY A 123 -2.35 21.14 -19.12
C GLY A 123 -3.31 22.27 -18.68
N ALA A 124 -3.92 22.14 -17.48
CA ALA A 124 -4.80 23.16 -16.95
C ALA A 124 -4.06 24.32 -16.27
N LEU A 125 -2.94 24.05 -15.59
CA LEU A 125 -2.16 25.08 -14.89
C LEU A 125 -1.26 25.87 -15.86
N ARG A 126 -0.98 25.34 -17.05
CA ARG A 126 -0.01 25.87 -18.03
C ARG A 126 1.40 26.12 -17.46
N ARG A 127 1.71 25.49 -16.34
CA ARG A 127 2.95 25.58 -15.57
C ARG A 127 3.21 24.25 -14.85
N PRO A 128 4.45 23.98 -14.44
CA PRO A 128 4.75 22.84 -13.57
C PRO A 128 4.02 22.96 -12.21
N PRO A 129 3.41 21.88 -11.70
CA PRO A 129 2.75 21.89 -10.39
C PRO A 129 3.64 22.39 -9.25
N ILE A 130 4.92 22.01 -9.25
CA ILE A 130 5.90 22.44 -8.23
C ILE A 130 6.15 23.95 -8.27
N ALA A 131 6.14 24.55 -9.45
CA ALA A 131 6.33 26.00 -9.59
C ALA A 131 5.14 26.80 -9.03
N VAL A 132 3.92 26.26 -9.23
CA VAL A 132 2.71 26.86 -8.65
C VAL A 132 2.70 26.74 -7.11
N TRP A 133 3.09 25.56 -6.60
CA TRP A 133 3.22 25.36 -5.15
C TRP A 133 4.23 26.35 -4.53
N ARG A 134 5.44 26.42 -5.06
CA ARG A 134 6.51 27.29 -4.55
C ARG A 134 6.14 28.78 -4.57
N GLN A 135 5.36 29.20 -5.55
CA GLN A 135 4.88 30.58 -5.62
C GLN A 135 3.92 30.92 -4.47
N GLN A 136 3.11 29.95 -4.03
CA GLN A 136 2.08 30.16 -3.01
C GLN A 136 2.54 29.71 -1.61
N GLU A 137 3.61 28.96 -1.51
CA GLU A 137 4.08 28.32 -0.26
C GLU A 137 4.31 29.34 0.87
N SER A 138 4.82 30.52 0.57
CA SER A 138 5.04 31.59 1.54
C SER A 138 3.77 32.22 2.10
N GLU A 139 2.64 32.11 1.38
CA GLU A 139 1.35 32.66 1.76
C GLU A 139 0.47 31.62 2.48
N LEU A 140 0.84 30.34 2.39
CA LEU A 140 0.08 29.25 2.98
C LEU A 140 0.40 29.06 4.46
N VAL A 141 -0.60 29.15 5.31
CA VAL A 141 -0.52 28.71 6.70
C VAL A 141 -0.72 27.18 6.72
N LEU A 142 0.39 26.45 6.73
CA LEU A 142 0.37 25.00 6.76
C LEU A 142 -0.03 24.48 8.15
N ARG A 143 -1.21 23.87 8.24
CA ARG A 143 -1.64 23.16 9.43
C ARG A 143 -0.92 21.80 9.46
N LEU A 144 -0.20 21.52 10.54
CA LEU A 144 0.44 20.22 10.77
C LEU A 144 -0.24 19.49 11.94
N PRO A 145 -0.30 18.17 11.95
CA PRO A 145 -0.75 17.43 13.12
C PRO A 145 0.19 17.67 14.31
N ASN A 146 -0.38 17.91 15.48
CA ASN A 146 0.41 18.13 16.71
C ASN A 146 1.26 16.91 17.08
N ASP A 147 0.72 15.72 16.85
CA ASP A 147 1.40 14.44 17.10
C ASP A 147 1.27 13.55 15.85
N ARG A 148 2.41 13.26 15.25
CA ARG A 148 2.53 12.44 14.04
C ARG A 148 2.00 11.01 14.26
N MET A 149 2.30 10.43 15.42
CA MET A 149 1.90 9.06 15.75
C MET A 149 0.39 8.99 15.98
N GLN A 150 -0.17 9.90 16.78
CA GLN A 150 -1.60 9.98 17.02
C GLN A 150 -2.39 10.21 15.72
N PHE A 151 -1.86 11.08 14.85
CA PHE A 151 -2.44 11.29 13.53
C PHE A 151 -2.48 10.00 12.71
N TRP A 152 -1.36 9.29 12.60
CA TRP A 152 -1.29 8.03 11.88
C TRP A 152 -2.24 6.98 12.47
N ILE A 153 -2.25 6.81 13.80
CA ILE A 153 -3.14 5.88 14.49
C ILE A 153 -4.61 6.22 14.21
N SER A 154 -4.98 7.50 14.14
CA SER A 154 -6.37 7.90 13.94
C SER A 154 -6.95 7.37 12.62
N PHE A 155 -6.14 7.22 11.57
CA PHE A 155 -6.54 6.70 10.26
C PHE A 155 -6.45 5.18 10.12
N LEU A 156 -5.93 4.47 11.12
CA LEU A 156 -5.92 3.01 11.09
C LEU A 156 -7.35 2.44 11.14
N PRO A 157 -7.57 1.26 10.56
CA PRO A 157 -8.81 0.50 10.75
C PRO A 157 -9.13 0.31 12.22
N GLU A 158 -10.41 0.22 12.54
CA GLU A 158 -10.87 0.12 13.93
C GLU A 158 -11.85 -1.03 14.15
N ALA A 159 -11.89 -1.50 15.39
CA ALA A 159 -12.87 -2.44 15.89
C ALA A 159 -13.28 -2.05 17.32
N GLU A 160 -14.53 -2.23 17.68
CA GLU A 160 -14.97 -2.01 19.03
C GLU A 160 -14.80 -3.29 19.88
N ARG A 161 -14.13 -3.17 21.02
CA ARG A 161 -13.87 -4.30 21.93
C ARG A 161 -14.06 -3.90 23.38
N THR A 162 -14.47 -4.86 24.19
CA THR A 162 -14.57 -4.70 25.64
C THR A 162 -13.22 -4.95 26.27
N LEU A 163 -12.79 -4.07 27.17
CA LEU A 163 -11.61 -4.28 28.00
C LEU A 163 -11.98 -5.24 29.14
N ARG A 164 -11.31 -6.38 29.19
CA ARG A 164 -11.45 -7.40 30.25
C ARG A 164 -10.24 -7.37 31.18
N PRO A 165 -10.31 -7.95 32.37
CA PRO A 165 -9.12 -8.09 33.22
C PRO A 165 -7.96 -8.81 32.56
N THR A 166 -8.26 -9.72 31.61
CA THR A 166 -7.26 -10.43 30.78
C THR A 166 -6.73 -9.63 29.61
N GLY A 167 -7.25 -8.43 29.35
CA GLY A 167 -6.87 -7.57 28.22
C GLY A 167 -7.95 -7.46 27.14
N ILE A 168 -7.53 -7.03 25.97
CA ILE A 168 -8.36 -6.88 24.76
C ILE A 168 -8.20 -8.11 23.88
N HIS A 169 -9.31 -8.65 23.40
CA HIS A 169 -9.32 -9.77 22.47
C HIS A 169 -9.68 -9.29 21.06
N LEU A 170 -8.74 -9.44 20.12
CA LEU A 170 -8.92 -9.11 18.71
C LEU A 170 -8.18 -10.14 17.84
N PHE A 171 -8.78 -10.57 16.72
CA PHE A 171 -8.20 -11.57 15.79
C PHE A 171 -7.76 -12.88 16.47
N ASN A 172 -8.52 -13.35 17.47
CA ASN A 172 -8.21 -14.52 18.29
C ASN A 172 -6.92 -14.40 19.13
N THR A 173 -6.43 -13.18 19.29
CA THR A 173 -5.22 -12.88 20.06
C THR A 173 -5.58 -11.96 21.21
N ARG A 174 -4.87 -12.10 22.29
CA ARG A 174 -5.00 -11.26 23.49
C ARG A 174 -3.90 -10.20 23.47
N TYR A 175 -4.34 -8.95 23.71
CA TYR A 175 -3.46 -7.79 23.81
C TYR A 175 -3.52 -7.19 25.20
N TRP A 176 -2.37 -6.78 25.69
CA TRP A 176 -2.26 -6.20 27.03
C TRP A 176 -1.32 -4.99 27.04
N SER A 177 -1.62 -4.05 27.93
CA SER A 177 -0.74 -2.96 28.33
C SER A 177 -1.01 -2.62 29.79
N PRO A 178 0.03 -2.42 30.64
CA PRO A 178 -0.14 -1.97 32.01
C PRO A 178 -0.93 -0.67 32.12
N ALA A 179 -0.82 0.22 31.14
CA ALA A 179 -1.55 1.48 31.11
C ALA A 179 -3.07 1.33 31.02
N LEU A 180 -3.57 0.17 30.59
CA LEU A 180 -5.01 -0.15 30.56
C LEU A 180 -5.55 -0.66 31.88
N ALA A 181 -4.70 -1.04 32.82
CA ALA A 181 -5.13 -1.59 34.11
C ALA A 181 -6.07 -0.63 34.85
N ALA A 182 -5.78 0.68 34.79
CA ALA A 182 -6.60 1.70 35.44
C ALA A 182 -8.00 1.88 34.82
N ASP A 183 -8.23 1.39 33.60
CA ASP A 183 -9.50 1.54 32.88
C ASP A 183 -10.40 0.29 33.04
N ILE A 184 -9.87 -0.79 33.62
CA ILE A 184 -10.62 -2.03 33.87
C ILE A 184 -11.77 -1.75 34.86
N GLY A 185 -12.96 -2.16 34.47
CA GLY A 185 -14.15 -2.02 35.31
C GLY A 185 -14.74 -0.61 35.41
N ARG A 186 -14.06 0.43 34.86
CA ARG A 186 -14.57 1.80 34.88
C ARG A 186 -15.79 2.00 34.01
N SER A 187 -15.88 1.25 32.92
CA SER A 187 -17.00 1.33 31.98
C SER A 187 -17.27 -0.03 31.35
N LYS A 188 -18.56 -0.34 31.17
CA LYS A 188 -19.00 -1.48 30.34
C LYS A 188 -19.00 -1.13 28.84
N ALA A 189 -18.71 0.11 28.47
CA ALA A 189 -18.68 0.55 27.09
C ALA A 189 -17.55 -0.14 26.33
N ARG A 190 -17.79 -0.39 25.05
CA ARG A 190 -16.76 -0.89 24.15
C ARG A 190 -15.77 0.23 23.87
N LEU A 191 -14.48 -0.11 23.87
CA LEU A 191 -13.41 0.78 23.49
C LEU A 191 -13.09 0.60 22.01
N ILE A 192 -12.70 1.71 21.37
CA ILE A 192 -12.20 1.69 20.00
C ILE A 192 -10.77 1.16 20.03
N VAL A 193 -10.52 0.12 19.24
CA VAL A 193 -9.21 -0.51 19.09
C VAL A 193 -8.78 -0.33 17.64
N LYS A 194 -7.74 0.45 17.44
CA LYS A 194 -7.09 0.65 16.13
C LYS A 194 -6.01 -0.41 15.94
N TYR A 195 -5.82 -0.88 14.71
CA TYR A 195 -4.80 -1.88 14.38
C TYR A 195 -4.20 -1.61 13.01
N ASP A 196 -2.90 -1.92 12.85
CA ASP A 196 -2.25 -1.89 11.53
C ASP A 196 -2.43 -3.27 10.85
N PRO A 197 -3.09 -3.36 9.69
CA PRO A 197 -3.23 -4.62 8.96
C PRO A 197 -1.89 -5.27 8.56
N ARG A 198 -0.80 -4.50 8.53
CA ARG A 198 0.54 -4.97 8.18
C ARG A 198 1.31 -5.53 9.36
N ASP A 199 0.90 -5.18 10.59
CA ASP A 199 1.55 -5.61 11.83
C ASP A 199 0.53 -5.74 12.96
N LEU A 200 0.08 -6.97 13.23
CA LEU A 200 -0.85 -7.27 14.31
C LEU A 200 -0.16 -7.49 15.67
N SER A 201 1.16 -7.32 15.79
CA SER A 201 1.86 -7.49 17.07
C SER A 201 1.43 -6.49 18.13
N ARG A 202 0.81 -5.39 17.71
CA ARG A 202 0.32 -4.32 18.57
C ARG A 202 -0.99 -3.74 18.05
N VAL A 203 -1.77 -3.23 19.00
CA VAL A 203 -3.00 -2.48 18.74
C VAL A 203 -3.00 -1.21 19.58
N PHE A 204 -3.81 -0.24 19.19
CA PHE A 204 -3.90 1.05 19.88
C PHE A 204 -5.33 1.21 20.41
N VAL A 205 -5.46 1.29 21.72
CA VAL A 205 -6.73 1.38 22.42
C VAL A 205 -7.04 2.83 22.72
N ARG A 206 -8.18 3.33 22.25
CA ARG A 206 -8.64 4.69 22.56
C ARG A 206 -9.24 4.72 23.96
N ARG A 207 -8.62 5.46 24.85
CA ARG A 207 -9.12 5.69 26.20
C ARG A 207 -10.28 6.69 26.21
N HIS A 208 -11.01 6.78 27.32
CA HIS A 208 -12.06 7.78 27.50
C HIS A 208 -11.56 9.23 27.40
N SER A 209 -10.28 9.47 27.68
CA SER A 209 -9.61 10.76 27.49
C SER A 209 -9.42 11.14 26.01
N GLY A 210 -9.65 10.23 25.07
CA GLY A 210 -9.40 10.42 23.65
C GLY A 210 -7.99 10.01 23.20
N SER A 211 -7.03 9.84 24.12
CA SER A 211 -5.68 9.39 23.82
C SER A 211 -5.64 7.91 23.46
N PHE A 212 -4.63 7.50 22.64
CA PHE A 212 -4.39 6.11 22.34
C PHE A 212 -3.29 5.53 23.21
N VAL A 213 -3.49 4.29 23.67
CA VAL A 213 -2.49 3.49 24.40
C VAL A 213 -2.15 2.28 23.57
N GLU A 214 -0.85 2.04 23.37
CA GLU A 214 -0.35 0.83 22.72
C GLU A 214 -0.55 -0.38 23.65
N ALA A 215 -1.14 -1.44 23.11
CA ALA A 215 -1.23 -2.75 23.75
C ALA A 215 -0.61 -3.78 22.80
N ARG A 216 0.29 -4.60 23.32
CA ARG A 216 1.02 -5.63 22.56
C ARG A 216 0.40 -7.01 22.80
N TYR A 217 0.84 -7.98 22.02
CA TYR A 217 0.52 -9.37 22.31
C TYR A 217 0.80 -9.68 23.78
N ALA A 218 -0.20 -10.26 24.47
CA ALA A 218 0.00 -10.72 25.84
C ALA A 218 0.94 -11.93 25.90
N ASP A 219 1.06 -12.65 24.81
CA ASP A 219 2.03 -13.72 24.61
C ASP A 219 3.21 -13.18 23.80
N VAL A 220 4.33 -12.94 24.48
CA VAL A 220 5.56 -12.37 23.87
C VAL A 220 6.29 -13.33 22.93
N THR A 221 5.89 -14.60 22.90
CA THR A 221 6.51 -15.60 22.00
C THR A 221 5.93 -15.53 20.59
N LEU A 222 4.80 -14.82 20.39
CA LEU A 222 4.18 -14.66 19.08
C LEU A 222 4.97 -13.68 18.23
N ALA A 223 5.37 -14.12 17.04
CA ALA A 223 5.99 -13.23 16.06
C ALA A 223 4.94 -12.31 15.39
N PRO A 224 5.36 -11.13 14.91
CA PRO A 224 4.48 -10.23 14.19
C PRO A 224 3.94 -10.88 12.92
N ILE A 225 2.63 -10.81 12.70
CA ILE A 225 1.96 -11.26 11.47
C ILE A 225 1.05 -10.16 10.91
N THR A 226 0.76 -10.25 9.63
CA THR A 226 -0.20 -9.38 8.96
C THR A 226 -1.63 -9.88 9.14
N LEU A 227 -2.61 -8.99 8.94
CA LEU A 227 -4.03 -9.37 8.94
C LEU A 227 -4.36 -10.40 7.85
N SER A 228 -3.74 -10.29 6.68
CA SER A 228 -3.93 -11.23 5.57
C SER A 228 -3.44 -12.64 5.93
N GLU A 229 -2.30 -12.76 6.61
CA GLU A 229 -1.77 -14.04 7.08
C GLU A 229 -2.67 -14.64 8.17
N ALA A 230 -3.10 -13.83 9.14
CA ALA A 230 -4.03 -14.27 10.18
C ALA A 230 -5.36 -14.78 9.58
N GLN A 231 -5.90 -14.05 8.58
CA GLN A 231 -7.14 -14.44 7.90
C GLN A 231 -6.96 -15.70 7.02
N ALA A 232 -5.83 -15.83 6.31
CA ALA A 232 -5.54 -17.00 5.49
C ALA A 232 -5.40 -18.27 6.35
N ALA A 233 -4.69 -18.16 7.46
CA ALA A 233 -4.54 -19.24 8.41
C ALA A 233 -5.88 -19.65 9.04
N ARG A 234 -6.72 -18.68 9.41
CA ARG A 234 -8.07 -18.94 9.92
C ARG A 234 -8.95 -19.66 8.89
N ARG A 235 -8.90 -19.24 7.62
CA ARG A 235 -9.66 -19.91 6.54
C ARG A 235 -9.26 -21.38 6.39
N LYS A 236 -7.96 -21.68 6.43
CA LYS A 236 -7.46 -23.07 6.36
C LYS A 236 -7.96 -23.91 7.54
N LEU A 237 -7.92 -23.39 8.76
CA LEU A 237 -8.40 -24.11 9.94
C LEU A 237 -9.91 -24.33 9.93
N ASN A 238 -10.69 -23.35 9.50
CA ASN A 238 -12.13 -23.49 9.36
C ASN A 238 -12.50 -24.56 8.31
N ALA A 239 -11.76 -24.59 7.17
CA ALA A 239 -11.95 -25.60 6.12
C ALA A 239 -11.63 -27.03 6.63
N GLN A 240 -10.73 -27.16 7.63
CA GLN A 240 -10.40 -28.44 8.27
C GLN A 240 -11.37 -28.84 9.39
N GLY A 241 -12.44 -28.08 9.63
CA GLY A 241 -13.45 -28.38 10.66
C GLY A 241 -12.96 -28.23 12.11
N LYS A 242 -11.80 -27.64 12.34
CA LYS A 242 -11.25 -27.40 13.68
C LYS A 242 -11.89 -26.16 14.28
N ARG A 243 -12.58 -26.32 15.41
CA ARG A 243 -13.26 -25.23 16.14
C ARG A 243 -12.32 -24.37 16.97
N GLU A 244 -11.17 -24.90 17.38
CA GLU A 244 -10.16 -24.19 18.16
C GLU A 244 -9.02 -23.71 17.24
N ILE A 245 -8.77 -22.41 17.28
CA ILE A 245 -7.71 -21.78 16.52
C ILE A 245 -6.49 -21.61 17.43
N ASP A 246 -5.46 -22.40 17.18
CA ASP A 246 -4.16 -22.25 17.84
C ASP A 246 -3.34 -21.16 17.13
N MET A 247 -3.15 -20.01 17.79
CA MET A 247 -2.39 -18.89 17.26
C MET A 247 -0.91 -19.23 17.04
N HIS A 248 -0.31 -20.09 17.85
CA HIS A 248 1.09 -20.53 17.66
C HIS A 248 1.26 -21.30 16.34
N VAL A 249 0.30 -22.17 16.02
CA VAL A 249 0.28 -22.89 14.74
C VAL A 249 0.11 -21.92 13.58
N LEU A 250 -0.77 -20.91 13.73
CA LEU A 250 -1.02 -19.89 12.71
C LEU A 250 0.24 -19.08 12.40
N VAL A 251 0.89 -18.56 13.45
CA VAL A 251 2.11 -17.74 13.32
C VAL A 251 3.24 -18.56 12.70
N ARG A 252 3.48 -19.78 13.19
CA ARG A 252 4.51 -20.66 12.66
C ARG A 252 4.28 -20.95 11.18
N THR A 253 3.04 -21.28 10.80
CA THR A 253 2.68 -21.54 9.41
C THR A 253 2.89 -20.32 8.53
N ALA A 254 2.53 -19.12 8.99
CA ALA A 254 2.74 -17.89 8.26
C ALA A 254 4.22 -17.58 8.04
N LEU A 255 5.06 -17.81 9.05
CA LEU A 255 6.51 -17.62 8.94
C LEU A 255 7.12 -18.60 7.94
N SER A 256 6.79 -19.90 8.04
CA SER A 256 7.27 -20.91 7.09
C SER A 256 6.83 -20.61 5.65
N GLN A 257 5.65 -20.05 5.45
CA GLN A 257 5.19 -19.64 4.13
C GLN A 257 5.96 -18.43 3.58
N ARG A 258 6.33 -17.46 4.42
CA ARG A 258 7.19 -16.34 4.02
C ARG A 258 8.56 -16.85 3.58
N GLU A 259 9.20 -17.70 4.39
CA GLU A 259 10.50 -18.32 4.06
C GLU A 259 10.43 -19.04 2.72
N LEU A 260 9.40 -19.87 2.50
CA LEU A 260 9.21 -20.59 1.25
C LEU A 260 9.06 -19.64 0.04
N ILE A 261 8.35 -18.53 0.20
CA ILE A 261 8.17 -17.53 -0.85
C ILE A 261 9.50 -16.84 -1.17
N GLU A 262 10.27 -16.47 -0.15
CA GLU A 262 11.58 -15.84 -0.35
C GLU A 262 12.56 -16.82 -1.03
N GLU A 263 12.62 -18.07 -0.59
CA GLU A 263 13.42 -19.09 -1.27
C GLU A 263 13.00 -19.29 -2.74
N ALA A 264 11.69 -19.30 -3.02
CA ALA A 264 11.18 -19.45 -4.38
C ALA A 264 11.56 -18.26 -5.27
N LYS A 265 11.50 -17.03 -4.72
CA LYS A 265 11.95 -15.81 -5.42
C LYS A 265 13.45 -15.91 -5.77
N HIS A 266 14.29 -16.28 -4.81
CA HIS A 266 15.73 -16.46 -5.05
C HIS A 266 16.03 -17.53 -6.12
N LYS A 267 15.33 -18.66 -6.08
CA LYS A 267 15.47 -19.72 -7.10
C LYS A 267 15.03 -19.25 -8.48
N THR A 268 13.93 -18.49 -8.57
CA THR A 268 13.42 -17.96 -9.84
C THR A 268 14.35 -16.90 -10.41
N GLN A 269 14.87 -15.99 -9.56
CA GLN A 269 15.85 -14.99 -10.00
C GLN A 269 17.17 -15.62 -10.45
N GLY A 270 17.61 -16.67 -9.77
CA GLY A 270 18.78 -17.45 -10.20
C GLY A 270 18.58 -18.12 -11.54
N ARG A 271 17.41 -18.74 -11.80
CA ARG A 271 17.07 -19.33 -13.10
C ARG A 271 16.98 -18.30 -14.23
N LEU A 272 16.36 -17.16 -13.98
CA LEU A 272 16.28 -16.07 -14.96
C LEU A 272 17.65 -15.47 -15.31
N ARG A 273 18.59 -15.42 -14.36
CA ARG A 273 19.98 -15.02 -14.65
C ARG A 273 20.70 -16.04 -15.51
N LEU A 274 20.52 -17.33 -15.22
CA LEU A 274 21.14 -18.41 -16.00
C LEU A 274 20.57 -18.51 -17.43
N THR A 275 19.25 -18.28 -17.60
CA THR A 275 18.64 -18.23 -18.94
C THR A 275 19.06 -16.99 -19.74
N LYS A 276 19.22 -15.83 -19.09
CA LYS A 276 19.77 -14.65 -19.79
C LYS A 276 21.20 -14.84 -20.25
N THR A 277 22.07 -15.41 -19.42
CA THR A 277 23.46 -15.72 -19.84
C THR A 277 23.52 -16.72 -20.99
N ASN A 278 22.63 -17.70 -21.02
CA ASN A 278 22.60 -18.69 -22.13
C ASN A 278 22.00 -18.10 -23.43
N VAL A 279 21.06 -17.15 -23.32
CA VAL A 279 20.47 -16.49 -24.51
C VAL A 279 21.46 -15.50 -25.12
N ASP A 280 22.23 -14.77 -24.30
CA ASP A 280 23.25 -13.84 -24.79
C ASP A 280 24.43 -14.58 -25.47
N ASP A 281 24.77 -15.79 -25.02
CA ASP A 281 25.81 -16.63 -25.66
C ASP A 281 25.32 -17.25 -26.98
N ASP A 282 24.04 -17.64 -27.09
CA ASP A 282 23.47 -18.19 -28.34
C ASP A 282 23.21 -17.10 -29.42
N GLU A 283 22.79 -15.89 -29.02
CA GLU A 283 22.63 -14.80 -29.99
C GLU A 283 23.96 -14.28 -30.58
N VAL A 284 25.03 -14.28 -29.80
CA VAL A 284 26.37 -13.91 -30.30
C VAL A 284 26.93 -14.94 -31.29
N GLY A 285 26.50 -16.22 -31.14
CA GLY A 285 26.86 -17.30 -32.07
C GLY A 285 26.13 -17.24 -33.42
N SER A 286 24.87 -16.79 -33.44
CA SER A 286 24.03 -16.80 -34.65
C SER A 286 24.20 -15.63 -35.59
N LEU A 287 24.77 -14.51 -35.13
CA LEU A 287 24.97 -13.29 -35.94
C LEU A 287 26.17 -13.36 -36.89
N ARG A 288 26.98 -14.43 -36.86
CA ARG A 288 28.14 -14.59 -37.76
C ARG A 288 27.82 -15.22 -39.11
N GLY A 289 26.56 -15.56 -39.40
CA GLY A 289 26.16 -16.27 -40.63
C GLY A 289 25.09 -15.62 -41.49
N VAL A 290 24.71 -14.35 -41.25
CA VAL A 290 23.69 -13.70 -42.07
C VAL A 290 24.33 -13.05 -43.31
N ASP A 291 24.08 -13.65 -44.46
CA ASP A 291 24.44 -13.10 -45.78
C ASP A 291 23.47 -11.93 -46.08
N SER A 292 23.98 -10.70 -45.94
CA SER A 292 23.27 -9.46 -46.18
C SER A 292 22.92 -9.19 -47.66
N SER A 293 23.22 -10.10 -48.55
CA SER A 293 22.96 -9.95 -49.99
C SER A 293 21.65 -10.55 -50.47
N LYS A 294 20.89 -11.25 -49.57
CA LYS A 294 19.60 -11.86 -49.94
C LYS A 294 18.44 -10.93 -49.57
N PRO A 295 17.45 -10.73 -50.44
CA PRO A 295 16.25 -9.97 -50.12
C PRO A 295 15.41 -10.65 -49.07
N VAL A 296 14.84 -9.86 -48.18
CA VAL A 296 13.91 -10.32 -47.10
C VAL A 296 12.65 -10.84 -47.78
N PRO A 297 12.17 -12.07 -47.47
CA PRO A 297 10.92 -12.61 -48.01
C PRO A 297 9.73 -11.77 -47.54
N SER A 298 8.75 -11.53 -48.44
CA SER A 298 7.52 -10.86 -48.12
C SER A 298 6.55 -11.80 -47.36
N VAL A 299 5.61 -11.22 -46.64
CA VAL A 299 4.64 -11.94 -45.78
C VAL A 299 3.71 -12.90 -46.54
N GLU A 300 3.73 -12.84 -47.89
CA GLU A 300 2.92 -13.70 -48.77
C GLU A 300 3.59 -15.05 -49.11
N ASP A 301 4.81 -15.31 -48.67
CA ASP A 301 5.57 -16.55 -48.95
C ASP A 301 5.54 -17.57 -47.82
N LEU A 302 4.66 -17.43 -46.86
CA LEU A 302 4.47 -18.33 -45.73
C LEU A 302 3.05 -18.95 -45.76
N ASP A 303 2.85 -19.95 -46.62
CA ASP A 303 1.79 -20.96 -46.53
C ASP A 303 2.34 -22.23 -45.82
#